data_f66e97363f4cfea5963e83697e1a50b5
#
_entry.id   f66e97363f4cfea5963e83697e1a50b5
#
_cell.length_a   1.000
_cell.length_b   1.000
_cell.length_c   1.000
_cell.angle_alpha   90.00
_cell.angle_beta   90.00
_cell.angle_gamma   90.00
#
_symmetry.space_group_name_H-M   'P 1'
#
loop_
_entity.id
_entity.type
_entity.pdbx_description
1 polymer ?
#
loop_
_entity_poly.entity_id
_entity_poly.type
_entity_poly.pdbx_seq_one_letter_code
_entity_poly.pdbx_strand_id
1 'polypeptide(L)'
;KKFVPQQHQDKVPAMGWNEIYDLSSPLMKDLGENPYTYFVHSYYVPLCQETIATANYIQPYSAALHKDNFYTCQFHPEKSGKVGEQILKNFMEL
;
A
#
# COMPACT_ATOMS: atom_id res chain seq x y z
N LYS A 1 0.44 -12.73 -5.81
CA LYS A 1 -0.10 -13.92 -5.15
C LYS A 1 -1.45 -13.63 -4.54
N LYS A 2 -2.25 -14.65 -4.35
CA LYS A 2 -3.56 -14.52 -3.73
C LYS A 2 -3.43 -14.72 -2.22
N PHE A 3 -4.14 -13.90 -1.43
CA PHE A 3 -4.21 -14.11 0.01
C PHE A 3 -4.85 -15.46 0.32
N VAL A 4 -4.26 -16.16 1.28
CA VAL A 4 -4.81 -17.44 1.77
C VAL A 4 -5.21 -17.21 3.23
N PRO A 5 -6.50 -17.29 3.55
CA PRO A 5 -6.94 -17.12 4.94
C PRO A 5 -6.32 -18.18 5.84
N GLN A 6 -5.73 -17.75 6.96
CA GLN A 6 -5.10 -18.63 7.93
C GLN A 6 -5.97 -18.80 9.17
N GLN A 7 -6.91 -17.88 9.36
CA GLN A 7 -7.89 -17.94 10.43
C GLN A 7 -9.25 -17.65 9.80
N HIS A 8 -10.31 -18.18 10.36
CA HIS A 8 -11.61 -18.01 9.73
C HIS A 8 -12.14 -16.58 9.81
N GLN A 9 -11.56 -15.70 10.62
CA GLN A 9 -11.89 -14.28 10.57
C GLN A 9 -11.17 -13.53 9.45
N ASP A 10 -10.15 -14.16 8.80
CA ASP A 10 -9.50 -13.56 7.65
C ASP A 10 -10.44 -13.59 6.46
N LYS A 11 -10.57 -12.47 5.78
CA LYS A 11 -11.46 -12.34 4.63
C LYS A 11 -10.66 -12.07 3.36
N VAL A 12 -11.10 -12.65 2.27
CA VAL A 12 -10.56 -12.43 0.93
C VAL A 12 -11.72 -12.09 0.03
N PRO A 13 -11.72 -10.93 -0.66
CA PRO A 13 -10.64 -9.94 -0.75
C PRO A 13 -10.42 -9.16 0.54
N ALA A 14 -9.20 -8.65 0.71
CA ALA A 14 -8.90 -7.72 1.78
C ALA A 14 -9.59 -6.41 1.47
N MET A 15 -10.39 -5.90 2.39
CA MET A 15 -11.17 -4.67 2.20
C MET A 15 -11.07 -3.79 3.42
N GLY A 16 -10.98 -2.49 3.19
CA GLY A 16 -11.04 -1.51 4.25
C GLY A 16 -9.74 -0.75 4.43
N TRP A 17 -9.68 0.01 5.51
CA TRP A 17 -8.52 0.82 5.84
C TRP A 17 -7.46 -0.02 6.53
N ASN A 18 -6.22 0.14 6.12
CA ASN A 18 -5.09 -0.51 6.77
C ASN A 18 -3.91 0.44 6.74
N GLU A 19 -3.07 0.36 7.75
CA GLU A 19 -1.89 1.21 7.79
C GLU A 19 -0.80 0.66 6.87
N ILE A 20 0.02 1.57 6.37
CA ILE A 20 1.23 1.22 5.63
C ILE A 20 2.42 1.70 6.44
N TYR A 21 3.56 1.04 6.26
CA TYR A 21 4.77 1.33 7.04
C TYR A 21 6.01 1.03 6.20
N ASP A 22 7.19 1.24 6.78
CA ASP A 22 8.47 1.11 6.08
C ASP A 22 8.46 1.91 4.79
N LEU A 23 8.04 3.19 4.91
CA LEU A 23 7.89 4.09 3.78
C LEU A 23 9.25 4.56 3.30
N SER A 24 9.44 4.53 1.98
CA SER A 24 10.63 5.07 1.34
C SER A 24 10.21 5.75 0.04
N SER A 25 11.14 6.45 -0.60
CA SER A 25 10.86 7.15 -1.85
C SER A 25 10.17 8.50 -1.62
N PRO A 26 10.46 9.49 -2.48
CA PRO A 26 9.76 10.78 -2.44
C PRO A 26 8.25 10.68 -2.60
N LEU A 27 7.74 9.59 -3.19
CA LEU A 27 6.30 9.40 -3.33
C LEU A 27 5.61 9.33 -1.97
N MET A 28 6.31 8.87 -0.94
CA MET A 28 5.74 8.65 0.40
C MET A 28 6.08 9.75 1.41
N LYS A 29 6.60 10.89 0.95
CA LYS A 29 6.96 11.97 1.88
C LYS A 29 5.73 12.64 2.45
N ASP A 30 5.87 13.20 3.66
CA ASP A 30 4.86 14.02 4.33
C ASP A 30 3.56 13.28 4.66
N LEU A 31 3.64 11.95 4.83
CA LEU A 31 2.49 11.14 5.20
C LEU A 31 2.38 10.89 6.72
N GLY A 32 3.41 11.23 7.48
CA GLY A 32 3.46 10.92 8.91
C GLY A 32 3.86 9.47 9.14
N GLU A 33 3.68 9.01 10.37
CA GLU A 33 3.99 7.63 10.73
C GLU A 33 2.79 6.73 10.50
N ASN A 34 3.01 5.59 9.85
CA ASN A 34 2.02 4.55 9.64
C ASN A 34 0.67 5.09 9.19
N PRO A 35 0.62 5.80 8.04
CA PRO A 35 -0.65 6.34 7.55
C PRO A 35 -1.59 5.23 7.10
N TYR A 36 -2.90 5.48 7.16
CA TYR A 36 -3.90 4.52 6.70
C TYR A 36 -4.29 4.79 5.25
N THR A 37 -4.44 3.71 4.48
CA THR A 37 -4.90 3.76 3.10
C THR A 37 -6.00 2.73 2.90
N TYR A 38 -6.78 2.88 1.83
CA TYR A 38 -7.93 2.02 1.56
C TYR A 38 -7.58 0.93 0.56
N PHE A 39 -7.87 -0.32 0.92
CA PHE A 39 -7.57 -1.50 0.11
C PHE A 39 -8.83 -2.25 -0.26
N VAL A 40 -8.88 -2.78 -1.49
CA VAL A 40 -9.84 -3.79 -1.92
C VAL A 40 -9.10 -4.71 -2.88
N HIS A 41 -8.63 -5.86 -2.41
CA HIS A 41 -7.88 -6.76 -3.28
C HIS A 41 -7.83 -8.18 -2.72
N SER A 42 -7.69 -9.17 -3.62
CA SER A 42 -7.52 -10.57 -3.26
C SER A 42 -6.10 -11.06 -3.50
N TYR A 43 -5.34 -10.34 -4.30
CA TYR A 43 -3.97 -10.70 -4.67
C TYR A 43 -3.01 -9.68 -4.12
N TYR A 44 -1.77 -10.08 -3.91
CA TYR A 44 -0.75 -9.19 -3.35
C TYR A 44 0.59 -9.44 -4.02
N VAL A 45 1.46 -8.42 -3.94
CA VAL A 45 2.85 -8.52 -4.39
C VAL A 45 3.72 -8.75 -3.15
N PRO A 46 4.47 -9.84 -3.09
CA PRO A 46 5.37 -10.07 -1.95
C PRO A 46 6.41 -8.94 -1.83
N LEU A 47 6.98 -8.79 -0.64
CA LEU A 47 8.05 -7.82 -0.43
C LEU A 47 9.22 -8.11 -1.36
N CYS A 48 9.81 -7.06 -1.92
CA CYS A 48 10.92 -7.16 -2.86
C CYS A 48 11.76 -5.89 -2.81
N GLN A 49 12.78 -5.82 -3.66
CA GLN A 49 13.70 -4.67 -3.69
C GLN A 49 12.99 -3.38 -4.07
N GLU A 50 11.94 -3.46 -4.87
CA GLU A 50 11.20 -2.31 -5.37
C GLU A 50 10.14 -1.80 -4.40
N THR A 51 9.95 -2.47 -3.27
CA THR A 51 8.93 -2.09 -2.28
C THR A 51 9.28 -0.76 -1.63
N ILE A 52 8.36 0.21 -1.68
CA ILE A 52 8.53 1.52 -1.04
C ILE A 52 7.53 1.76 0.09
N ALA A 53 6.57 0.88 0.27
CA ALA A 53 5.64 0.90 1.40
C ALA A 53 5.17 -0.52 1.64
N THR A 54 4.99 -0.89 2.90
CA THR A 54 4.60 -2.23 3.31
C THR A 54 3.28 -2.15 4.05
N ALA A 55 2.42 -3.16 3.86
CA ALA A 55 1.21 -3.34 4.63
C ALA A 55 1.16 -4.79 5.10
N ASN A 56 0.31 -5.05 6.09
CA ASN A 56 0.17 -6.39 6.65
C ASN A 56 -1.31 -6.78 6.67
N TYR A 57 -1.64 -7.85 5.94
CA TYR A 57 -2.94 -8.50 6.02
C TYR A 57 -2.70 -9.98 5.77
N ILE A 58 -2.90 -10.80 6.80
CA ILE A 58 -2.54 -12.21 6.82
C ILE A 58 -1.01 -12.34 6.83
N GLN A 59 -0.30 -11.56 6.01
CA GLN A 59 1.16 -11.52 5.96
C GLN A 59 1.62 -10.16 5.44
N PRO A 60 2.88 -9.77 5.66
CA PRO A 60 3.41 -8.54 5.07
C PRO A 60 3.48 -8.65 3.55
N TYR A 61 3.19 -7.55 2.87
CA TYR A 61 3.25 -7.49 1.41
C TYR A 61 3.55 -6.06 0.95
N SER A 62 3.87 -5.91 -0.34
CA SER A 62 4.18 -4.60 -0.92
C SER A 62 2.89 -3.80 -1.09
N ALA A 63 2.77 -2.69 -0.37
CA ALA A 63 1.65 -1.76 -0.55
C ALA A 63 1.90 -0.82 -1.72
N ALA A 64 3.15 -0.50 -2.00
CA ALA A 64 3.54 0.33 -3.13
C ALA A 64 4.92 -0.07 -3.61
N LEU A 65 5.18 0.15 -4.89
CA LEU A 65 6.41 -0.25 -5.56
C LEU A 65 6.92 0.88 -6.44
N HIS A 66 8.24 0.95 -6.57
CA HIS A 66 8.90 1.87 -7.50
C HIS A 66 9.99 1.12 -8.24
N LYS A 67 9.90 1.09 -9.56
CA LYS A 67 10.93 0.51 -10.42
C LYS A 67 11.13 1.44 -11.61
N ASP A 68 12.36 1.89 -11.81
CA ASP A 68 12.70 2.84 -12.88
C ASP A 68 11.81 4.08 -12.77
N ASN A 69 10.99 4.38 -13.81
CA ASN A 69 10.05 5.50 -13.79
C ASN A 69 8.65 5.09 -13.34
N PHE A 70 8.43 3.84 -12.98
CA PHE A 70 7.09 3.33 -12.70
C PHE A 70 6.84 3.26 -11.21
N TYR A 71 5.65 3.73 -10.81
CA TYR A 71 5.16 3.66 -9.43
C TYR A 71 3.82 2.94 -9.45
N THR A 72 3.63 2.01 -8.54
CA THR A 72 2.36 1.31 -8.40
C THR A 72 1.92 1.29 -6.95
N CYS A 73 0.61 1.27 -6.73
CA CYS A 73 0.03 1.16 -5.41
C CYS A 73 -0.98 0.02 -5.40
N GLN A 74 -0.94 -0.80 -4.36
CA GLN A 74 -1.93 -1.84 -4.14
C GLN A 74 -3.21 -1.26 -3.56
N PHE A 75 -3.10 -0.15 -2.84
CA PHE A 75 -4.25 0.57 -2.29
C PHE A 75 -4.78 1.57 -3.32
N HIS A 76 -5.92 2.19 -2.98
CA HIS A 76 -6.55 3.20 -3.83
C HIS A 76 -6.27 4.60 -3.27
N PRO A 77 -5.30 5.35 -3.84
CA PRO A 77 -5.04 6.71 -3.36
C PRO A 77 -6.27 7.60 -3.43
N GLU A 78 -7.07 7.46 -4.48
CA GLU A 78 -8.27 8.28 -4.66
C GLU A 78 -9.33 8.02 -3.60
N LYS A 79 -9.24 6.89 -2.88
CA LYS A 79 -10.16 6.53 -1.80
C LYS A 79 -9.53 6.58 -0.42
N SER A 80 -8.30 7.07 -0.33
CA SER A 80 -7.52 7.05 0.91
C SER A 80 -7.48 8.40 1.62
N GLY A 81 -8.44 9.28 1.34
CA GLY A 81 -8.59 10.55 2.04
C GLY A 81 -7.37 11.44 1.88
N LYS A 82 -6.99 12.13 2.96
CA LYS A 82 -5.87 13.08 2.92
C LYS A 82 -4.53 12.41 2.64
N VAL A 83 -4.35 11.18 3.10
CA VAL A 83 -3.13 10.41 2.82
C VAL A 83 -3.01 10.17 1.32
N GLY A 84 -4.08 9.72 0.67
CA GLY A 84 -4.09 9.49 -0.76
C GLY A 84 -3.88 10.77 -1.55
N GLU A 85 -4.49 11.86 -1.09
CA GLU A 85 -4.32 13.19 -1.70
C GLU A 85 -2.84 13.62 -1.66
N GLN A 86 -2.17 13.40 -0.53
CA GLN A 86 -0.75 13.73 -0.41
C GLN A 86 0.11 12.86 -1.32
N ILE A 87 -0.21 11.58 -1.45
CA ILE A 87 0.51 10.67 -2.34
C ILE A 87 0.37 11.12 -3.80
N LEU A 88 -0.84 11.48 -4.21
CA LEU A 88 -1.08 11.95 -5.58
C LEU A 88 -0.33 13.26 -5.83
N LYS A 89 -0.30 14.17 -4.85
CA LYS A 89 0.48 15.39 -4.95
C LYS A 89 1.97 15.10 -5.11
N ASN A 90 2.48 14.16 -4.30
CA ASN A 90 3.89 13.76 -4.39
C ASN A 90 4.22 13.21 -5.77
N PHE A 91 3.32 12.41 -6.33
CA PHE A 91 3.50 11.84 -7.66
C PHE A 91 3.59 12.94 -8.72
N MET A 92 2.74 13.96 -8.62
CA MET A 92 2.75 15.08 -9.57
C MET A 92 4.02 15.90 -9.50
N GLU A 93 4.73 15.86 -8.39
CA GLU A 93 5.95 16.64 -8.17
C GLU A 93 7.23 15.85 -8.43
N LEU A 94 7.13 14.60 -8.87
CA LEU A 94 8.30 13.75 -9.14
C LEU A 94 9.04 14.18 -10.42
#